data_5f7b3a57d81888d82a2899217761634f
#
_entry.id   5f7b3a57d81888d82a2899217761634f
#
_cell.length_a   1.000
_cell.length_b   1.000
_cell.length_c   1.000
_cell.angle_alpha   90.00
_cell.angle_beta   90.00
_cell.angle_gamma   90.00
#
_symmetry.space_group_name_H-M   'P 1'
#
loop_
_entity.id
_entity.type
_entity.pdbx_description
1 polymer ?
#
loop_
_entity_poly.entity_id
_entity_poly.type
_entity_poly.pdbx_seq_one_letter_code
_entity_poly.pdbx_strand_id
1 'polypeptide(L)'
;MLKVDKYLQGHNYTKSPLDIALWDITAKVAKLPLFKLLGGQKQKDMPLYHSITCVAPDEMVKIAKEKQKEGITQFQVKLGADNNWQIDAERLIKVREVIDDQHLVYGDWNCGATPLDAIRTSRKIAHLDIMLEQPCATLSECASVKQATGLAMKLDEGVYDTETLLEGHEKGIMDVAALKLSKFGGISAVRDARELCSYFGTKMCIEDTWGSDIATAALLHLGISCDPSRLLNVCDLSGYVSPRLDQNGPTRVSGSISAPTGFGLGVEPDKDLLGKPDIILD
;
A
#
# COMPACT_ATOMS: atom_id res chain seq x y z
N MET A 1 -15.63 13.60 10.68
CA MET A 1 -15.55 12.16 11.09
C MET A 1 -15.94 11.91 12.55
N LEU A 2 -15.53 12.70 13.55
CA LEU A 2 -15.85 12.45 14.97
C LEU A 2 -17.33 12.13 15.29
N LYS A 3 -18.29 12.77 14.59
CA LYS A 3 -19.71 12.43 14.76
C LYS A 3 -20.05 11.04 14.20
N VAL A 4 -19.46 10.67 13.07
CA VAL A 4 -19.67 9.33 12.45
C VAL A 4 -19.11 8.26 13.38
N ASP A 5 -17.92 8.46 13.94
CA ASP A 5 -17.27 7.51 14.85
C ASP A 5 -18.08 7.27 16.13
N LYS A 6 -18.79 8.31 16.60
CA LYS A 6 -19.67 8.20 17.76
C LYS A 6 -20.88 7.26 17.52
N TYR A 7 -21.44 7.26 16.32
CA TYR A 7 -22.65 6.50 16.00
C TYR A 7 -22.37 5.18 15.29
N LEU A 8 -21.25 5.06 14.58
CA LEU A 8 -20.83 3.89 13.84
C LEU A 8 -19.43 3.48 14.30
N GLN A 9 -19.36 2.54 15.24
CA GLN A 9 -18.07 1.99 15.70
C GLN A 9 -17.54 0.96 14.68
N GLY A 10 -16.22 0.95 14.46
CA GLY A 10 -15.60 0.09 13.44
C GLY A 10 -15.97 0.52 12.02
N HIS A 11 -16.13 -0.43 11.12
CA HIS A 11 -16.53 -0.22 9.71
C HIS A 11 -15.66 0.77 8.94
N ASN A 12 -14.34 0.71 9.11
CA ASN A 12 -13.39 1.65 8.53
C ASN A 12 -13.50 1.72 7.00
N TYR A 13 -13.71 0.59 6.33
CA TYR A 13 -13.90 0.54 4.87
C TYR A 13 -15.11 1.37 4.40
N THR A 14 -16.17 1.42 5.20
CA THR A 14 -17.37 2.24 4.89
C THR A 14 -17.14 3.72 5.22
N LYS A 15 -16.35 4.02 6.25
CA LYS A 15 -16.04 5.40 6.65
C LYS A 15 -15.06 6.09 5.71
N SER A 16 -14.12 5.33 5.14
CA SER A 16 -13.07 5.87 4.29
C SER A 16 -13.59 6.72 3.12
N PRO A 17 -14.58 6.27 2.32
CA PRO A 17 -15.13 7.10 1.24
C PRO A 17 -15.76 8.41 1.73
N LEU A 18 -16.40 8.40 2.91
CA LEU A 18 -16.97 9.61 3.50
C LEU A 18 -15.88 10.61 3.89
N ASP A 19 -14.81 10.14 4.52
CA ASP A 19 -13.68 10.99 4.89
C ASP A 19 -12.98 11.55 3.66
N ILE A 20 -12.75 10.74 2.62
CA ILE A 20 -12.17 11.16 1.34
C ILE A 20 -13.05 12.25 0.69
N ALA A 21 -14.37 12.05 0.66
CA ALA A 21 -15.30 13.04 0.09
C ALA A 21 -15.29 14.37 0.86
N LEU A 22 -15.21 14.34 2.19
CA LEU A 22 -15.10 15.55 3.02
C LEU A 22 -13.81 16.32 2.75
N TRP A 23 -12.70 15.61 2.59
CA TRP A 23 -11.42 16.22 2.21
C TRP A 23 -11.45 16.81 0.80
N ASP A 24 -12.05 16.12 -0.17
CA ASP A 24 -12.23 16.59 -1.53
C ASP A 24 -13.05 17.90 -1.58
N ILE A 25 -14.20 17.92 -0.91
CA ILE A 25 -15.06 19.11 -0.79
C ILE A 25 -14.29 20.26 -0.14
N THR A 26 -13.58 19.99 0.97
CA THR A 26 -12.82 21.01 1.70
C THR A 26 -11.74 21.64 0.80
N ALA A 27 -11.00 20.82 0.05
CA ALA A 27 -9.96 21.29 -0.85
C ALA A 27 -10.54 22.01 -2.07
N LYS A 28 -11.69 21.59 -2.60
CA LYS A 28 -12.41 22.27 -3.69
C LYS A 28 -12.92 23.65 -3.25
N VAL A 29 -13.49 23.78 -2.04
CA VAL A 29 -13.91 25.07 -1.48
C VAL A 29 -12.71 26.00 -1.31
N ALA A 30 -11.57 25.47 -0.88
CA ALA A 30 -10.33 26.22 -0.76
C ALA A 30 -9.67 26.56 -2.11
N LYS A 31 -10.16 25.96 -3.23
CA LYS A 31 -9.56 26.06 -4.57
C LYS A 31 -8.08 25.61 -4.59
N LEU A 32 -7.80 24.52 -3.91
CA LEU A 32 -6.45 23.94 -3.79
C LEU A 32 -6.47 22.46 -4.16
N PRO A 33 -5.37 21.91 -4.73
CA PRO A 33 -5.15 20.47 -4.73
C PRO A 33 -5.08 19.96 -3.30
N LEU A 34 -5.62 18.76 -3.03
CA LEU A 34 -5.75 18.24 -1.68
C LEU A 34 -4.40 18.13 -0.93
N PHE A 35 -3.31 17.79 -1.60
CA PHE A 35 -1.99 17.70 -0.94
C PHE A 35 -1.55 19.01 -0.29
N LYS A 36 -2.05 20.17 -0.75
CA LYS A 36 -1.74 21.47 -0.11
C LYS A 36 -2.29 21.57 1.31
N LEU A 37 -3.42 20.90 1.59
CA LEU A 37 -4.01 20.83 2.92
C LEU A 37 -3.36 19.74 3.79
N LEU A 38 -2.60 18.83 3.19
CA LEU A 38 -1.94 17.71 3.86
C LEU A 38 -0.46 17.98 4.20
N GLY A 39 0.00 19.22 4.04
CA GLY A 39 1.39 19.61 4.34
C GLY A 39 2.20 20.01 3.11
N GLY A 40 1.58 20.05 1.94
CA GLY A 40 2.20 20.50 0.68
C GLY A 40 2.90 19.38 -0.08
N GLN A 41 3.42 19.73 -1.24
CA GLN A 41 4.17 18.82 -2.09
C GLN A 41 5.62 18.75 -1.63
N LYS A 42 6.09 17.57 -1.24
CA LYS A 42 7.46 17.32 -0.78
C LYS A 42 8.32 16.58 -1.81
N GLN A 43 7.71 16.00 -2.81
CA GLN A 43 8.37 15.32 -3.94
C GLN A 43 7.55 15.50 -5.22
N LYS A 44 8.16 15.23 -6.38
CA LYS A 44 7.47 15.38 -7.66
C LYS A 44 6.72 14.10 -8.03
N ASP A 45 7.43 13.00 -8.00
CA ASP A 45 6.96 11.68 -8.40
C ASP A 45 7.21 10.68 -7.27
N MET A 46 6.37 9.67 -7.16
CA MET A 46 6.47 8.65 -6.13
C MET A 46 6.72 7.29 -6.77
N PRO A 47 7.60 6.45 -6.20
CA PRO A 47 7.86 5.12 -6.72
C PRO A 47 6.62 4.24 -6.57
N LEU A 48 6.35 3.45 -7.60
CA LEU A 48 5.34 2.39 -7.60
C LEU A 48 5.99 1.05 -7.32
N TYR A 49 5.27 0.16 -6.65
CA TYR A 49 5.58 -1.26 -6.70
C TYR A 49 4.67 -2.00 -7.69
N HIS A 50 5.10 -3.15 -8.15
CA HIS A 50 4.27 -4.09 -8.89
C HIS A 50 4.04 -5.36 -8.09
N SER A 51 2.78 -5.72 -7.92
CA SER A 51 2.40 -6.98 -7.26
C SER A 51 2.39 -8.11 -8.30
N ILE A 52 3.31 -9.07 -8.14
CA ILE A 52 3.36 -10.28 -8.95
C ILE A 52 2.41 -11.30 -8.32
N THR A 53 1.34 -11.64 -9.05
CA THR A 53 0.34 -12.60 -8.56
C THR A 53 0.94 -13.98 -8.29
N CYS A 54 0.31 -14.76 -7.39
CA CYS A 54 0.81 -16.07 -6.97
C CYS A 54 0.57 -17.13 -8.06
N VAL A 55 1.55 -17.28 -8.94
CA VAL A 55 1.58 -18.25 -10.05
C VAL A 55 2.83 -19.14 -9.95
N ALA A 56 3.09 -19.99 -10.94
CA ALA A 56 4.30 -20.81 -10.99
C ALA A 56 5.57 -19.95 -11.00
N PRO A 57 6.67 -20.38 -10.36
CA PRO A 57 7.89 -19.58 -10.23
C PRO A 57 8.44 -19.04 -11.55
N ASP A 58 8.45 -19.84 -12.60
CA ASP A 58 8.95 -19.44 -13.94
C ASP A 58 8.05 -18.40 -14.63
N GLU A 59 6.76 -18.40 -14.31
CA GLU A 59 5.82 -17.39 -14.79
C GLU A 59 6.02 -16.07 -14.06
N MET A 60 6.25 -16.10 -12.74
CA MET A 60 6.62 -14.92 -11.97
C MET A 60 7.88 -14.25 -12.51
N VAL A 61 8.89 -15.03 -12.90
CA VAL A 61 10.12 -14.54 -13.53
C VAL A 61 9.84 -13.77 -14.82
N LYS A 62 8.92 -14.26 -15.66
CA LYS A 62 8.52 -13.56 -16.89
C LYS A 62 7.87 -12.21 -16.57
N ILE A 63 6.93 -12.19 -15.64
CA ILE A 63 6.25 -10.97 -15.19
C ILE A 63 7.28 -9.98 -14.63
N ALA A 64 8.17 -10.43 -13.75
CA ALA A 64 9.20 -9.60 -13.12
C ALA A 64 10.09 -8.92 -14.19
N LYS A 65 10.60 -9.68 -15.16
CA LYS A 65 11.44 -9.14 -16.24
C LYS A 65 10.68 -8.15 -17.13
N GLU A 66 9.40 -8.40 -17.42
CA GLU A 66 8.57 -7.48 -18.18
C GLU A 66 8.37 -6.16 -17.46
N LYS A 67 7.97 -6.22 -16.19
CA LYS A 67 7.72 -5.03 -15.38
C LYS A 67 8.99 -4.23 -15.08
N GLN A 68 10.12 -4.89 -14.92
CA GLN A 68 11.40 -4.18 -14.80
C GLN A 68 11.74 -3.37 -16.07
N LYS A 69 11.43 -3.90 -17.28
CA LYS A 69 11.59 -3.14 -18.53
C LYS A 69 10.64 -1.93 -18.63
N GLU A 70 9.49 -1.99 -17.97
CA GLU A 70 8.54 -0.85 -17.87
C GLU A 70 9.01 0.20 -16.84
N GLY A 71 10.15 0.00 -16.17
CA GLY A 71 10.74 0.91 -15.20
C GLY A 71 10.32 0.66 -13.75
N ILE A 72 9.62 -0.45 -13.44
CA ILE A 72 9.33 -0.84 -12.06
C ILE A 72 10.62 -1.24 -11.35
N THR A 73 10.82 -0.68 -10.16
CA THR A 73 12.00 -0.93 -9.32
C THR A 73 11.67 -1.58 -7.97
N GLN A 74 10.39 -1.84 -7.72
CA GLN A 74 9.93 -2.46 -6.47
C GLN A 74 8.91 -3.55 -6.77
N PHE A 75 9.14 -4.74 -6.25
CA PHE A 75 8.37 -5.94 -6.60
C PHE A 75 7.84 -6.62 -5.34
N GLN A 76 6.51 -6.76 -5.26
CA GLN A 76 5.82 -7.57 -4.26
C GLN A 76 5.55 -8.95 -4.88
N VAL A 77 6.08 -9.99 -4.28
CA VAL A 77 5.88 -11.38 -4.72
C VAL A 77 4.80 -12.02 -3.84
N LYS A 78 3.64 -12.35 -4.42
CA LYS A 78 2.56 -13.00 -3.68
C LYS A 78 2.89 -14.47 -3.40
N LEU A 79 2.63 -14.92 -2.18
CA LEU A 79 3.02 -16.21 -1.62
C LEU A 79 1.83 -16.88 -0.90
N GLY A 80 2.03 -18.11 -0.44
CA GLY A 80 1.11 -18.81 0.47
C GLY A 80 -0.05 -19.56 -0.19
N ALA A 81 -0.28 -19.41 -1.50
CA ALA A 81 -1.44 -20.03 -2.15
C ALA A 81 -1.42 -21.57 -2.15
N ASP A 82 -0.24 -22.17 -2.14
CA ASP A 82 -0.09 -23.64 -2.23
C ASP A 82 0.07 -24.33 -0.86
N ASN A 83 0.09 -23.57 0.23
CA ASN A 83 0.46 -24.08 1.56
C ASN A 83 1.79 -24.87 1.56
N ASN A 84 2.74 -24.43 0.75
CA ASN A 84 4.02 -25.08 0.53
C ASN A 84 5.17 -24.08 0.59
N TRP A 85 5.86 -24.05 1.73
CA TRP A 85 6.95 -23.11 1.97
C TRP A 85 8.14 -23.29 1.01
N GLN A 86 8.37 -24.49 0.45
CA GLN A 86 9.45 -24.73 -0.52
C GLN A 86 9.18 -24.00 -1.83
N ILE A 87 7.93 -24.03 -2.29
CA ILE A 87 7.50 -23.30 -3.51
C ILE A 87 7.58 -21.80 -3.26
N ASP A 88 7.19 -21.32 -2.09
CA ASP A 88 7.31 -19.90 -1.76
C ASP A 88 8.77 -19.44 -1.74
N ALA A 89 9.67 -20.24 -1.18
CA ALA A 89 11.11 -19.97 -1.23
C ALA A 89 11.64 -19.96 -2.67
N GLU A 90 11.22 -20.91 -3.50
CA GLU A 90 11.61 -20.97 -4.91
C GLU A 90 11.13 -19.73 -5.70
N ARG A 91 9.89 -19.28 -5.49
CA ARG A 91 9.34 -18.06 -6.07
C ARG A 91 10.24 -16.86 -5.78
N LEU A 92 10.56 -16.66 -4.50
CA LEU A 92 11.40 -15.53 -4.07
C LEU A 92 12.81 -15.61 -4.64
N ILE A 93 13.45 -16.77 -4.62
CA ILE A 93 14.80 -16.97 -5.16
C ILE A 93 14.80 -16.65 -6.66
N LYS A 94 13.93 -17.28 -7.45
CA LYS A 94 13.88 -17.09 -8.89
C LYS A 94 13.55 -15.66 -9.31
N VAL A 95 12.65 -14.99 -8.60
CA VAL A 95 12.35 -13.58 -8.87
C VAL A 95 13.55 -12.70 -8.52
N ARG A 96 14.20 -12.91 -7.35
CA ARG A 96 15.36 -12.12 -6.95
C ARG A 96 16.54 -12.26 -7.93
N GLU A 97 16.77 -13.45 -8.47
CA GLU A 97 17.84 -13.74 -9.43
C GLU A 97 17.75 -12.95 -10.75
N VAL A 98 16.56 -12.44 -11.10
CA VAL A 98 16.33 -11.75 -12.38
C VAL A 98 16.04 -10.26 -12.24
N ILE A 99 15.89 -9.79 -11.01
CA ILE A 99 15.70 -8.38 -10.68
C ILE A 99 17.06 -7.77 -10.34
N ASP A 100 17.32 -6.54 -10.80
CA ASP A 100 18.55 -5.80 -10.46
C ASP A 100 18.76 -5.71 -8.94
N ASP A 101 20.00 -5.83 -8.48
CA ASP A 101 20.33 -5.84 -7.05
C ASP A 101 19.92 -4.55 -6.33
N GLN A 102 19.81 -3.44 -7.05
CA GLN A 102 19.37 -2.16 -6.49
C GLN A 102 17.84 -2.05 -6.32
N HIS A 103 17.08 -3.00 -6.90
CA HIS A 103 15.63 -3.01 -6.85
C HIS A 103 15.12 -3.79 -5.64
N LEU A 104 14.03 -3.28 -5.04
CA LEU A 104 13.42 -3.88 -3.86
C LEU A 104 12.57 -5.10 -4.26
N VAL A 105 12.77 -6.20 -3.54
CA VAL A 105 11.91 -7.39 -3.61
C VAL A 105 11.39 -7.70 -2.20
N TYR A 106 10.10 -7.97 -2.08
CA TYR A 106 9.51 -8.43 -0.82
C TYR A 106 8.45 -9.50 -1.07
N GLY A 107 8.40 -10.46 -0.16
CA GLY A 107 7.43 -11.57 -0.21
C GLY A 107 6.24 -11.27 0.67
N ASP A 108 5.02 -11.35 0.11
CA ASP A 108 3.78 -11.08 0.80
C ASP A 108 2.90 -12.33 0.87
N TRP A 109 2.65 -12.78 2.10
CA TRP A 109 1.78 -13.94 2.38
C TRP A 109 0.33 -13.56 2.67
N ASN A 110 0.01 -12.29 2.80
CA ASN A 110 -1.32 -11.82 3.22
C ASN A 110 -1.87 -12.65 4.41
N CYS A 111 -1.10 -12.78 5.47
CA CYS A 111 -1.40 -13.59 6.66
C CYS A 111 -1.40 -15.12 6.44
N GLY A 112 -1.06 -15.62 5.26
CA GLY A 112 -1.28 -17.02 4.86
C GLY A 112 -0.26 -18.04 5.39
N ALA A 113 0.87 -17.62 5.97
CA ALA A 113 1.86 -18.55 6.48
C ALA A 113 1.69 -18.84 7.97
N THR A 114 2.05 -20.08 8.37
CA THR A 114 2.32 -20.35 9.77
C THR A 114 3.68 -19.76 10.18
N PRO A 115 3.93 -19.45 11.47
CA PRO A 115 5.27 -19.00 11.89
C PRO A 115 6.38 -19.96 11.49
N LEU A 116 6.11 -21.28 11.57
CA LEU A 116 7.07 -22.32 11.18
C LEU A 116 7.45 -22.23 9.71
N ASP A 117 6.47 -22.09 8.82
CA ASP A 117 6.70 -22.07 7.38
C ASP A 117 7.31 -20.75 6.93
N ALA A 118 6.89 -19.61 7.51
CA ALA A 118 7.51 -18.32 7.29
C ALA A 118 9.00 -18.33 7.71
N ILE A 119 9.35 -18.93 8.86
CA ILE A 119 10.74 -19.08 9.32
C ILE A 119 11.55 -19.99 8.38
N ARG A 120 10.97 -21.10 7.92
CA ARG A 120 11.65 -22.01 6.97
C ARG A 120 11.94 -21.31 5.64
N THR A 121 10.96 -20.65 5.07
CA THR A 121 11.12 -19.84 3.85
C THR A 121 12.21 -18.79 4.06
N SER A 122 12.10 -18.01 5.12
CA SER A 122 13.05 -16.94 5.45
C SER A 122 14.49 -17.41 5.59
N ARG A 123 14.70 -18.54 6.25
CA ARG A 123 16.05 -19.14 6.36
C ARG A 123 16.61 -19.58 5.01
N LYS A 124 15.76 -20.04 4.10
CA LYS A 124 16.18 -20.43 2.75
C LYS A 124 16.63 -19.26 1.91
N ILE A 125 16.05 -18.06 2.14
CA ILE A 125 16.34 -16.83 1.41
C ILE A 125 17.22 -15.84 2.20
N ALA A 126 17.73 -16.22 3.38
CA ALA A 126 18.46 -15.32 4.28
C ALA A 126 19.74 -14.68 3.68
N HIS A 127 20.25 -15.26 2.59
CA HIS A 127 21.40 -14.73 1.85
C HIS A 127 21.01 -13.72 0.76
N LEU A 128 19.72 -13.47 0.57
CA LEU A 128 19.17 -12.56 -0.44
C LEU A 128 18.63 -11.30 0.24
N ASP A 129 18.71 -10.17 -0.46
CA ASP A 129 18.08 -8.93 0.00
C ASP A 129 16.58 -8.96 -0.33
N ILE A 130 15.79 -9.55 0.59
CA ILE A 130 14.34 -9.69 0.48
C ILE A 130 13.70 -9.30 1.81
N MET A 131 12.72 -8.43 1.77
CA MET A 131 11.89 -8.06 2.91
C MET A 131 10.67 -8.99 2.99
N LEU A 132 10.15 -9.22 4.19
CA LEU A 132 8.90 -9.97 4.42
C LEU A 132 7.73 -9.00 4.54
N GLU A 133 6.56 -9.35 4.00
CA GLU A 133 5.32 -8.63 4.23
C GLU A 133 4.28 -9.55 4.85
N GLN A 134 3.72 -9.13 5.99
CA GLN A 134 2.64 -9.76 6.75
C GLN A 134 2.60 -11.30 6.62
N PRO A 135 3.66 -12.01 7.08
CA PRO A 135 3.71 -13.45 6.88
C PRO A 135 2.63 -14.21 7.65
N CYS A 136 2.25 -13.73 8.84
CA CYS A 136 1.34 -14.41 9.73
C CYS A 136 0.14 -13.53 10.13
N ALA A 137 -0.89 -14.16 10.69
CA ALA A 137 -2.17 -13.52 10.99
C ALA A 137 -2.09 -12.49 12.13
N THR A 138 -1.22 -12.69 13.12
CA THR A 138 -1.11 -11.83 14.29
C THR A 138 0.24 -11.14 14.39
N LEU A 139 0.29 -9.97 15.04
CA LEU A 139 1.54 -9.27 15.32
C LEU A 139 2.50 -10.12 16.19
N SER A 140 1.97 -10.93 17.09
CA SER A 140 2.79 -11.82 17.94
C SER A 140 3.45 -12.96 17.14
N GLU A 141 2.75 -13.52 16.15
CA GLU A 141 3.33 -14.51 15.23
C GLU A 141 4.38 -13.85 14.32
N CYS A 142 4.08 -12.68 13.77
CA CYS A 142 5.05 -11.88 13.01
C CYS A 142 6.30 -11.53 13.84
N ALA A 143 6.12 -11.23 15.14
CA ALA A 143 7.23 -11.01 16.05
C ALA A 143 8.12 -12.26 16.21
N SER A 144 7.51 -13.44 16.30
CA SER A 144 8.26 -14.69 16.35
C SER A 144 9.08 -14.94 15.09
N VAL A 145 8.53 -14.61 13.91
CA VAL A 145 9.25 -14.71 12.64
C VAL A 145 10.40 -13.69 12.59
N LYS A 146 10.15 -12.43 12.92
CA LYS A 146 11.16 -11.37 12.95
C LYS A 146 12.31 -11.72 13.88
N GLN A 147 12.00 -12.20 15.09
CA GLN A 147 13.01 -12.60 16.10
C GLN A 147 13.86 -13.79 15.61
N ALA A 148 13.25 -14.76 14.94
CA ALA A 148 13.94 -15.95 14.47
C ALA A 148 14.79 -15.72 13.21
N THR A 149 14.54 -14.66 12.45
CA THR A 149 15.14 -14.46 11.12
C THR A 149 15.95 -13.18 11.00
N GLY A 150 15.61 -12.13 11.74
CA GLY A 150 16.20 -10.81 11.63
C GLY A 150 15.88 -10.04 10.34
N LEU A 151 15.12 -10.62 9.42
CA LEU A 151 14.80 -9.99 8.13
C LEU A 151 13.91 -8.76 8.31
N ALA A 152 14.06 -7.77 7.43
CA ALA A 152 13.19 -6.61 7.40
C ALA A 152 11.71 -7.03 7.20
N MET A 153 10.79 -6.32 7.88
CA MET A 153 9.37 -6.68 7.86
C MET A 153 8.49 -5.46 7.58
N LYS A 154 7.65 -5.59 6.59
CA LYS A 154 6.51 -4.72 6.31
C LYS A 154 5.27 -5.33 6.97
N LEU A 155 4.53 -4.52 7.75
CA LEU A 155 3.24 -4.93 8.33
C LEU A 155 2.10 -4.30 7.53
N ASP A 156 1.13 -5.11 7.15
CA ASP A 156 -0.07 -4.72 6.42
C ASP A 156 -1.33 -5.00 7.22
N GLU A 157 -1.93 -6.18 7.10
CA GLU A 157 -3.22 -6.51 7.73
C GLU A 157 -3.20 -6.37 9.24
N GLY A 158 -2.06 -6.59 9.87
CA GLY A 158 -1.87 -6.45 11.32
C GLY A 158 -1.88 -5.00 11.82
N VAL A 159 -1.81 -4.00 10.92
CA VAL A 159 -1.78 -2.56 11.28
C VAL A 159 -2.94 -1.86 10.58
N TYR A 160 -4.00 -1.53 11.31
CA TYR A 160 -5.24 -0.97 10.76
C TYR A 160 -5.77 0.25 11.54
N ASP A 161 -5.10 0.64 12.60
CA ASP A 161 -5.36 1.85 13.39
C ASP A 161 -4.09 2.31 14.11
N THR A 162 -4.21 3.39 14.87
CA THR A 162 -3.09 3.95 15.64
C THR A 162 -2.61 3.01 16.74
N GLU A 163 -3.49 2.26 17.37
CA GLU A 163 -3.15 1.34 18.46
C GLU A 163 -2.30 0.18 17.96
N THR A 164 -2.73 -0.47 16.89
CA THR A 164 -1.97 -1.57 16.26
C THR A 164 -0.67 -1.09 15.61
N LEU A 165 -0.62 0.16 15.12
CA LEU A 165 0.62 0.77 14.62
C LEU A 165 1.63 0.98 15.76
N LEU A 166 1.18 1.48 16.90
CA LEU A 166 2.02 1.63 18.11
C LEU A 166 2.49 0.27 18.62
N GLU A 167 1.62 -0.74 18.67
CA GLU A 167 1.99 -2.10 19.06
C GLU A 167 3.09 -2.68 18.15
N GLY A 168 2.95 -2.54 16.82
CA GLY A 168 3.96 -2.98 15.87
C GLY A 168 5.31 -2.30 16.05
N HIS A 169 5.29 -0.99 16.37
CA HIS A 169 6.49 -0.23 16.68
C HIS A 169 7.13 -0.67 18.01
N GLU A 170 6.35 -0.77 19.08
CA GLU A 170 6.84 -1.15 20.42
C GLU A 170 7.43 -2.57 20.44
N LYS A 171 6.86 -3.48 19.67
CA LYS A 171 7.41 -4.84 19.48
C LYS A 171 8.71 -4.86 18.65
N GLY A 172 9.11 -3.76 18.01
CA GLY A 172 10.29 -3.69 17.16
C GLY A 172 10.22 -4.55 15.90
N ILE A 173 9.01 -4.79 15.39
CA ILE A 173 8.77 -5.71 14.26
C ILE A 173 8.39 -4.99 12.97
N MET A 174 8.21 -3.68 13.01
CA MET A 174 7.72 -2.90 11.88
C MET A 174 8.82 -1.99 11.31
N ASP A 175 9.53 -2.47 10.30
CA ASP A 175 10.46 -1.63 9.54
C ASP A 175 9.72 -0.76 8.53
N VAL A 176 8.59 -1.27 8.01
CA VAL A 176 7.70 -0.58 7.07
C VAL A 176 6.25 -0.78 7.48
N ALA A 177 5.45 0.28 7.46
CA ALA A 177 4.00 0.24 7.67
C ALA A 177 3.25 0.39 6.34
N ALA A 178 2.33 -0.51 6.01
CA ALA A 178 1.38 -0.35 4.92
C ALA A 178 0.16 0.44 5.39
N LEU A 179 0.11 1.71 5.05
CA LEU A 179 -0.96 2.62 5.46
C LEU A 179 -2.03 2.68 4.36
N LYS A 180 -3.09 1.87 4.51
CA LYS A 180 -4.21 1.80 3.57
C LYS A 180 -5.37 2.69 4.03
N LEU A 181 -5.84 3.58 3.14
CA LEU A 181 -6.92 4.52 3.43
C LEU A 181 -8.18 3.81 3.93
N SER A 182 -8.62 2.77 3.22
CA SER A 182 -9.83 2.02 3.58
C SER A 182 -9.70 1.31 4.93
N LYS A 183 -8.55 0.73 5.21
CA LYS A 183 -8.27 -0.02 6.43
C LYS A 183 -8.25 0.88 7.67
N PHE A 184 -7.68 2.08 7.54
CA PHE A 184 -7.61 3.07 8.63
C PHE A 184 -8.89 3.91 8.77
N GLY A 185 -9.76 3.95 7.75
CA GLY A 185 -11.00 4.74 7.78
C GLY A 185 -10.91 6.10 7.11
N GLY A 186 -9.89 6.34 6.28
CA GLY A 186 -9.77 7.51 5.42
C GLY A 186 -8.46 8.28 5.55
N ILE A 187 -8.41 9.41 4.87
CA ILE A 187 -7.26 10.32 4.80
C ILE A 187 -6.88 10.87 6.18
N SER A 188 -7.87 11.23 7.00
CA SER A 188 -7.64 11.78 8.35
C SER A 188 -6.81 10.84 9.21
N ALA A 189 -7.21 9.57 9.30
CA ALA A 189 -6.53 8.57 10.12
C ALA A 189 -5.15 8.20 9.54
N VAL A 190 -5.03 8.04 8.23
CA VAL A 190 -3.73 7.74 7.59
C VAL A 190 -2.77 8.92 7.70
N ARG A 191 -3.25 10.16 7.63
CA ARG A 191 -2.42 11.34 7.90
C ARG A 191 -1.81 11.29 9.30
N ASP A 192 -2.60 10.96 10.32
CA ASP A 192 -2.11 10.87 11.69
C ASP A 192 -1.11 9.71 11.86
N ALA A 193 -1.40 8.55 11.26
CA ALA A 193 -0.46 7.41 11.21
C ALA A 193 0.86 7.76 10.48
N ARG A 194 0.80 8.53 9.38
CA ARG A 194 1.97 9.06 8.66
C ARG A 194 2.87 9.90 9.57
N GLU A 195 2.29 10.81 10.39
CA GLU A 195 3.07 11.63 11.31
C GLU A 195 3.75 10.76 12.39
N LEU A 196 3.08 9.74 12.88
CA LEU A 196 3.68 8.79 13.83
C LEU A 196 4.83 8.00 13.19
N CYS A 197 4.65 7.45 11.99
CA CYS A 197 5.73 6.78 11.26
C CYS A 197 6.93 7.71 11.04
N SER A 198 6.66 8.96 10.67
CA SER A 198 7.72 9.98 10.49
C SER A 198 8.47 10.26 11.78
N TYR A 199 7.76 10.38 12.91
CA TYR A 199 8.34 10.60 14.23
C TYR A 199 9.20 9.42 14.70
N PHE A 200 8.74 8.19 14.50
CA PHE A 200 9.46 6.96 14.86
C PHE A 200 10.60 6.60 13.91
N GLY A 201 10.67 7.23 12.76
CA GLY A 201 11.66 6.87 11.75
C GLY A 201 11.28 5.63 10.93
N THR A 202 10.05 5.12 11.07
CA THR A 202 9.51 3.98 10.31
C THR A 202 9.25 4.38 8.87
N LYS A 203 9.62 3.55 7.91
CA LYS A 203 9.22 3.74 6.51
C LYS A 203 7.75 3.39 6.34
N MET A 204 7.12 3.95 5.31
CA MET A 204 5.71 3.70 5.03
C MET A 204 5.44 3.51 3.54
N CYS A 205 4.44 2.69 3.23
CA CYS A 205 3.77 2.65 1.94
C CYS A 205 2.41 3.34 2.10
N ILE A 206 2.04 4.22 1.17
CA ILE A 206 0.69 4.78 1.14
C ILE A 206 -0.08 4.03 0.08
N GLU A 207 -1.05 3.25 0.52
CA GLU A 207 -1.73 2.25 -0.30
C GLU A 207 -3.25 2.27 -0.12
N ASP A 208 -3.92 1.38 -0.82
CA ASP A 208 -5.30 0.95 -0.50
C ASP A 208 -5.51 -0.48 -0.98
N THR A 209 -6.72 -1.03 -0.81
CA THR A 209 -7.07 -2.38 -1.24
C THR A 209 -7.45 -2.40 -2.72
N TRP A 210 -8.58 -1.82 -3.05
CA TRP A 210 -9.10 -1.67 -4.41
C TRP A 210 -9.71 -0.30 -4.57
N GLY A 211 -9.83 0.14 -5.81
CA GLY A 211 -10.45 1.42 -6.09
C GLY A 211 -10.32 1.78 -7.57
N SER A 212 -10.75 2.99 -7.85
CA SER A 212 -10.67 3.62 -9.15
C SER A 212 -9.67 4.77 -9.09
N ASP A 213 -9.75 5.66 -10.07
CA ASP A 213 -8.99 6.90 -10.10
C ASP A 213 -9.22 7.77 -8.86
N ILE A 214 -10.41 7.68 -8.21
CA ILE A 214 -10.72 8.39 -6.96
C ILE A 214 -9.82 7.91 -5.82
N ALA A 215 -9.75 6.59 -5.59
CA ALA A 215 -8.93 6.02 -4.53
C ALA A 215 -7.45 6.23 -4.82
N THR A 216 -7.03 6.05 -6.07
CA THR A 216 -5.65 6.34 -6.51
C THR A 216 -5.29 7.80 -6.25
N ALA A 217 -6.11 8.77 -6.65
CA ALA A 217 -5.86 10.18 -6.39
C ALA A 217 -5.75 10.48 -4.89
N ALA A 218 -6.65 9.94 -4.06
CA ALA A 218 -6.65 10.16 -2.61
C ALA A 218 -5.34 9.71 -1.96
N LEU A 219 -4.88 8.48 -2.25
CA LEU A 219 -3.61 7.99 -1.70
C LEU A 219 -2.40 8.75 -2.24
N LEU A 220 -2.42 9.20 -3.51
CA LEU A 220 -1.33 9.97 -4.09
C LEU A 220 -1.19 11.36 -3.47
N HIS A 221 -2.29 12.02 -3.10
CA HIS A 221 -2.24 13.28 -2.37
C HIS A 221 -1.60 13.14 -0.98
N LEU A 222 -1.83 12.02 -0.29
CA LEU A 222 -1.12 11.70 0.93
C LEU A 222 0.36 11.37 0.66
N GLY A 223 0.63 10.50 -0.29
CA GLY A 223 1.98 10.07 -0.63
C GLY A 223 2.91 11.22 -1.02
N ILE A 224 2.43 12.14 -1.87
CA ILE A 224 3.25 13.28 -2.33
C ILE A 224 3.56 14.28 -1.21
N SER A 225 2.78 14.25 -0.12
CA SER A 225 3.00 15.06 1.08
C SER A 225 3.84 14.35 2.16
N CYS A 226 4.26 13.11 1.93
CA CYS A 226 5.21 12.41 2.79
C CYS A 226 6.64 12.91 2.59
N ASP A 227 7.45 12.82 3.65
CA ASP A 227 8.89 12.97 3.52
C ASP A 227 9.44 11.87 2.59
N PRO A 228 10.19 12.22 1.52
CA PRO A 228 10.73 11.25 0.57
C PRO A 228 11.63 10.18 1.24
N SER A 229 12.31 10.53 2.33
CA SER A 229 13.14 9.57 3.08
C SER A 229 12.33 8.52 3.85
N ARG A 230 11.03 8.76 4.04
CA ARG A 230 10.11 7.89 4.78
C ARG A 230 9.14 7.14 3.88
N LEU A 231 8.81 7.69 2.70
CA LEU A 231 7.96 7.02 1.74
C LEU A 231 8.74 5.92 1.01
N LEU A 232 8.30 4.67 1.12
CA LEU A 232 8.88 3.56 0.38
C LEU A 232 8.28 3.49 -1.03
N ASN A 233 6.95 3.47 -1.11
CA ASN A 233 6.20 3.42 -2.37
C ASN A 233 4.74 3.85 -2.18
N VAL A 234 4.05 3.93 -3.31
CA VAL A 234 2.59 4.02 -3.41
C VAL A 234 2.07 2.93 -4.34
N CYS A 235 0.74 2.68 -4.34
CA CYS A 235 0.11 1.81 -5.33
C CYS A 235 -0.65 2.60 -6.39
N ASP A 236 -0.85 1.99 -7.56
CA ASP A 236 -1.71 2.48 -8.64
C ASP A 236 -2.89 1.54 -8.81
N LEU A 237 -4.01 1.85 -8.17
CA LEU A 237 -5.23 1.05 -8.25
C LEU A 237 -5.94 1.22 -9.59
N SER A 238 -5.78 2.37 -10.24
CA SER A 238 -6.36 2.64 -11.56
C SER A 238 -5.82 1.69 -12.64
N GLY A 239 -4.57 1.25 -12.50
CA GLY A 239 -3.92 0.33 -13.43
C GLY A 239 -4.52 -1.08 -13.44
N TYR A 240 -5.37 -1.42 -12.48
CA TYR A 240 -6.03 -2.72 -12.37
C TYR A 240 -7.52 -2.70 -12.78
N VAL A 241 -8.06 -1.54 -13.19
CA VAL A 241 -9.48 -1.34 -13.48
C VAL A 241 -9.67 -0.90 -14.92
N SER A 242 -10.65 -1.50 -15.60
CA SER A 242 -11.07 -1.13 -16.95
C SER A 242 -12.60 -1.23 -17.08
N PRO A 243 -13.28 -0.23 -17.65
CA PRO A 243 -12.72 1.07 -18.08
C PRO A 243 -12.27 1.93 -16.91
N ARG A 244 -11.39 2.88 -17.16
CA ARG A 244 -11.00 3.89 -16.15
C ARG A 244 -12.17 4.83 -15.89
N LEU A 245 -12.34 5.18 -14.62
CA LEU A 245 -13.42 6.09 -14.19
C LEU A 245 -13.15 7.54 -14.58
N ASP A 246 -11.88 7.95 -14.68
CA ASP A 246 -11.45 9.23 -15.25
C ASP A 246 -10.32 8.97 -16.27
N GLN A 247 -10.58 9.29 -17.53
CA GLN A 247 -9.60 9.11 -18.61
C GLN A 247 -8.36 10.02 -18.46
N ASN A 248 -8.49 11.13 -17.71
CA ASN A 248 -7.41 12.07 -17.40
C ASN A 248 -6.86 11.88 -15.99
N GLY A 249 -7.25 10.82 -15.30
CA GLY A 249 -6.80 10.50 -13.95
C GLY A 249 -5.30 10.18 -13.87
N PRO A 250 -4.79 9.91 -12.66
CA PRO A 250 -3.37 9.66 -12.43
C PRO A 250 -2.83 8.55 -13.35
N THR A 251 -1.69 8.79 -13.98
CA THR A 251 -1.08 7.85 -14.91
C THR A 251 0.36 7.58 -14.52
N ARG A 252 0.75 6.31 -14.55
CA ARG A 252 2.14 5.90 -14.29
C ARG A 252 3.07 6.28 -15.43
N VAL A 253 4.29 6.65 -15.06
CA VAL A 253 5.37 6.92 -16.01
C VAL A 253 6.63 6.24 -15.50
N SER A 254 7.13 5.27 -16.24
CA SER A 254 8.40 4.56 -15.93
C SER A 254 8.52 4.14 -14.46
N GLY A 255 7.52 3.43 -13.94
CA GLY A 255 7.53 2.90 -12.58
C GLY A 255 7.28 3.93 -11.47
N SER A 256 6.87 5.15 -11.82
CA SER A 256 6.49 6.20 -10.89
C SER A 256 5.13 6.81 -11.24
N ILE A 257 4.57 7.56 -10.29
CA ILE A 257 3.29 8.24 -10.45
C ILE A 257 3.27 9.56 -9.66
N SER A 258 2.58 10.57 -10.21
CA SER A 258 2.39 11.88 -9.56
C SER A 258 0.96 12.06 -9.08
N ALA A 259 0.76 12.89 -8.05
CA ALA A 259 -0.58 13.29 -7.64
C ALA A 259 -1.19 14.28 -8.63
N PRO A 260 -2.53 14.23 -8.85
CA PRO A 260 -3.23 15.25 -9.64
C PRO A 260 -3.03 16.66 -9.07
N THR A 261 -3.07 17.66 -9.94
CA THR A 261 -2.87 19.08 -9.56
C THR A 261 -4.16 19.91 -9.61
N GLY A 262 -5.28 19.33 -9.99
CA GLY A 262 -6.60 19.97 -9.96
C GLY A 262 -7.11 20.22 -8.54
N PHE A 263 -8.18 20.99 -8.38
CA PHE A 263 -8.79 21.25 -7.08
C PHE A 263 -9.38 19.97 -6.47
N GLY A 264 -9.30 19.84 -5.16
CA GLY A 264 -9.71 18.61 -4.47
C GLY A 264 -8.79 17.45 -4.80
N LEU A 265 -9.37 16.32 -5.13
CA LEU A 265 -8.66 15.13 -5.62
C LEU A 265 -8.11 15.30 -7.05
N GLY A 266 -8.60 16.31 -7.79
CA GLY A 266 -8.16 16.56 -9.15
C GLY A 266 -8.55 15.49 -10.16
N VAL A 267 -9.60 14.71 -9.87
CA VAL A 267 -10.20 13.71 -10.76
C VAL A 267 -11.69 14.02 -10.97
N GLU A 268 -12.17 13.75 -12.17
CA GLU A 268 -13.57 13.95 -12.56
C GLU A 268 -14.15 12.62 -13.08
N PRO A 269 -14.85 11.87 -12.21
CA PRO A 269 -15.43 10.59 -12.59
C PRO A 269 -16.46 10.72 -13.70
N ASP A 270 -16.38 9.85 -14.71
CA ASP A 270 -17.37 9.73 -15.75
C ASP A 270 -18.70 9.23 -15.16
N LYS A 271 -19.71 10.11 -15.15
CA LYS A 271 -21.02 9.85 -14.58
C LYS A 271 -21.80 8.78 -15.36
N ASP A 272 -21.54 8.65 -16.65
CA ASP A 272 -22.21 7.64 -17.47
C ASP A 272 -21.71 6.23 -17.11
N LEU A 273 -20.42 6.10 -16.75
CA LEU A 273 -19.87 4.84 -16.23
C LEU A 273 -20.37 4.49 -14.82
N LEU A 274 -20.64 5.49 -13.99
CA LEU A 274 -21.20 5.29 -12.65
C LEU A 274 -22.66 4.85 -12.69
N GLY A 275 -23.39 5.21 -13.75
CA GLY A 275 -24.81 4.93 -13.88
C GLY A 275 -25.68 5.82 -12.97
N LYS A 276 -26.91 5.37 -12.74
CA LYS A 276 -27.86 6.07 -11.84
C LYS A 276 -27.53 5.75 -10.38
N PRO A 277 -27.57 6.76 -9.47
CA PRO A 277 -27.39 6.49 -8.05
C PRO A 277 -28.53 5.62 -7.50
N ASP A 278 -28.19 4.63 -6.68
CA ASP A 278 -29.16 3.79 -5.99
C ASP A 278 -29.91 4.53 -4.88
N ILE A 279 -29.22 5.49 -4.26
CA ILE A 279 -29.77 6.31 -3.16
C ILE A 279 -29.38 7.77 -3.41
N ILE A 280 -30.35 8.66 -3.29
CA ILE A 280 -30.14 10.11 -3.26
C ILE A 280 -30.58 10.59 -1.88
N LEU A 281 -29.68 11.30 -1.18
CA LEU A 281 -29.97 11.95 0.10
C LEU A 281 -30.15 13.45 -0.16
N ASP A 282 -31.33 13.99 0.19
CA ASP A 282 -31.66 15.41 0.08
C ASP A 282 -31.25 16.18 1.34
#